data_521a5da5bdaeb5f45290d5e8f9c62e8e
#
_entry.id   521a5da5bdaeb5f45290d5e8f9c62e8e
#
_cell.length_a   1.000
_cell.length_b   1.000
_cell.length_c   1.000
_cell.angle_alpha   90.00
_cell.angle_beta   90.00
_cell.angle_gamma   90.00
#
_symmetry.space_group_name_H-M   'P 1'
#
loop_
_entity.id
_entity.type
_entity.pdbx_description
1 polymer ?
#
loop_
_entity_poly.entity_id
_entity_poly.type
_entity_poly.pdbx_seq_one_letter_code
_entity_poly.pdbx_strand_id
1 'polypeptide(L)'
;MSELRYPSRHVCIVLLTGLGDVVHGLPLVNALKDDDPERRITWVVEPMPAPLLAGHPSIDRVVVYRKRDGLRGVARLARDLAGAGRIDLTLNLNVYTKSVWPTLLSRARHRLGFDRGRSFEGVWLAANHHLDARPRAHTADMFLEFAEHLGLAVPSPEWRIELTEEERRAQAEFFAPFGDRRVATIVPASASPKKDWPAERWARVADALAHDFGFRVVLAGGPGEREQRIARDIVAAASAKPVWALGDSIRRLAWIIGGSDLVLAPDTGPVHIARALDVPLIGLYGHTNPWRVGPWRRYHDLWVDRYTDPGEA
;
A
#
# COMPACT_ATOMS: atom_id res chain seq x y z
N MET A 1 6.91 15.71 23.52
CA MET A 1 7.92 14.83 22.90
C MET A 1 8.19 13.71 23.88
N SER A 2 7.85 12.49 23.53
CA SER A 2 8.25 11.30 24.30
C SER A 2 9.74 11.04 24.07
N GLU A 3 10.44 10.59 25.12
CA GLU A 3 11.83 10.16 24.97
C GLU A 3 11.83 8.77 24.32
N LEU A 4 12.02 8.72 23.00
CA LEU A 4 12.05 7.46 22.28
C LEU A 4 13.23 6.60 22.73
N ARG A 5 13.06 5.27 22.65
CA ARG A 5 14.08 4.29 23.04
C ARG A 5 15.45 4.49 22.36
N TYR A 6 15.47 5.13 21.20
CA TYR A 6 16.67 5.45 20.43
C TYR A 6 16.66 6.91 19.96
N PRO A 7 17.85 7.56 19.80
CA PRO A 7 17.94 8.83 19.09
C PRO A 7 17.29 8.72 17.72
N SER A 8 16.41 9.63 17.36
CA SER A 8 15.55 9.51 16.18
C SER A 8 15.16 10.86 15.55
N ARG A 9 16.08 11.83 15.55
CA ARG A 9 15.88 13.10 14.82
C ARG A 9 15.75 12.87 13.33
N HIS A 10 16.47 11.88 12.78
CA HIS A 10 16.34 11.45 11.39
C HIS A 10 16.14 9.94 11.32
N VAL A 11 14.94 9.54 10.91
CA VAL A 11 14.53 8.15 10.76
C VAL A 11 14.50 7.76 9.28
N CYS A 12 15.07 6.60 8.96
CA CYS A 12 14.99 5.99 7.64
C CYS A 12 14.05 4.78 7.69
N ILE A 13 12.98 4.82 6.92
CA ILE A 13 12.10 3.67 6.69
C ILE A 13 12.61 2.88 5.49
N VAL A 14 12.81 1.58 5.63
CA VAL A 14 13.16 0.68 4.52
C VAL A 14 11.99 -0.27 4.31
N LEU A 15 11.25 -0.08 3.20
CA LEU A 15 10.13 -0.94 2.83
C LEU A 15 10.08 -1.13 1.31
N LEU A 16 10.59 -2.28 0.86
CA LEU A 16 10.76 -2.64 -0.55
C LEU A 16 9.74 -3.71 -0.95
N THR A 17 8.48 -3.36 -0.94
CA THR A 17 7.38 -4.30 -1.18
C THR A 17 6.35 -3.69 -2.13
N GLY A 18 5.26 -4.40 -2.34
CA GLY A 18 4.14 -3.92 -3.15
C GLY A 18 3.41 -2.73 -2.53
N LEU A 19 2.48 -2.19 -3.31
CA LEU A 19 1.70 -1.01 -2.97
C LEU A 19 0.94 -1.16 -1.64
N GLY A 20 0.37 -2.34 -1.39
CA GLY A 20 -0.39 -2.61 -0.17
C GLY A 20 0.43 -2.44 1.11
N ASP A 21 1.63 -3.03 1.14
CA ASP A 21 2.50 -2.90 2.31
C ASP A 21 2.95 -1.45 2.52
N VAL A 22 3.20 -0.71 1.43
CA VAL A 22 3.55 0.72 1.53
C VAL A 22 2.41 1.51 2.17
N VAL A 23 1.15 1.24 1.79
CA VAL A 23 -0.02 1.83 2.45
C VAL A 23 -0.08 1.44 3.93
N HIS A 24 0.19 0.18 4.27
CA HIS A 24 0.21 -0.27 5.67
C HIS A 24 1.32 0.36 6.52
N GLY A 25 2.40 0.83 5.90
CA GLY A 25 3.49 1.52 6.59
C GLY A 25 3.21 2.99 6.93
N LEU A 26 2.23 3.64 6.27
CA LEU A 26 1.94 5.06 6.47
C LEU A 26 1.52 5.42 7.91
N PRO A 27 0.68 4.62 8.61
CA PRO A 27 0.34 4.92 10.01
C PRO A 27 1.54 4.99 10.96
N LEU A 28 2.56 4.14 10.78
CA LEU A 28 3.80 4.21 11.54
C LEU A 28 4.53 5.54 11.30
N VAL A 29 4.62 5.95 10.05
CA VAL A 29 5.31 7.19 9.65
C VAL A 29 4.58 8.41 10.18
N ASN A 30 3.26 8.40 10.13
CA ASN A 30 2.44 9.47 10.72
C ASN A 30 2.65 9.56 12.24
N ALA A 31 2.63 8.43 12.94
CA ALA A 31 2.90 8.40 14.38
C ALA A 31 4.29 8.94 14.76
N LEU A 32 5.32 8.64 13.94
CA LEU A 32 6.65 9.20 14.12
C LEU A 32 6.66 10.72 13.95
N LYS A 33 5.95 11.25 12.96
CA LYS A 33 5.89 12.69 12.68
C LYS A 33 5.03 13.45 13.68
N ASP A 34 3.97 12.82 14.21
CA ASP A 34 3.08 13.41 15.22
C ASP A 34 3.78 13.53 16.58
N ASP A 35 4.63 12.56 16.94
CA ASP A 35 5.42 12.63 18.16
C ASP A 35 6.45 13.78 18.12
N ASP A 36 7.06 14.01 16.97
CA ASP A 36 8.02 15.10 16.76
C ASP A 36 7.89 15.65 15.33
N PRO A 37 7.21 16.79 15.12
CA PRO A 37 7.05 17.41 13.80
C PRO A 37 8.38 17.79 13.12
N GLU A 38 9.44 18.03 13.89
CA GLU A 38 10.78 18.34 13.36
C GLU A 38 11.57 17.09 12.98
N ARG A 39 11.07 15.91 13.32
CA ARG A 39 11.69 14.63 12.93
C ARG A 39 11.73 14.49 11.41
N ARG A 40 12.92 14.28 10.90
CA ARG A 40 13.11 14.03 9.48
C ARG A 40 12.85 12.57 9.16
N ILE A 41 12.07 12.32 8.11
CA ILE A 41 11.72 10.98 7.66
C ILE A 41 12.15 10.78 6.21
N THR A 42 13.07 9.84 6.00
CA THR A 42 13.48 9.35 4.68
C THR A 42 12.88 7.96 4.46
N TRP A 43 12.21 7.73 3.34
CA TRP A 43 11.67 6.42 3.00
C TRP A 43 12.34 5.82 1.77
N VAL A 44 12.94 4.65 1.93
CA VAL A 44 13.49 3.86 0.81
C VAL A 44 12.43 2.89 0.31
N VAL A 45 12.08 3.00 -0.97
CA VAL A 45 10.96 2.29 -1.58
C VAL A 45 11.31 1.80 -2.99
N GLU A 46 10.58 0.80 -3.50
CA GLU A 46 10.65 0.37 -4.92
C GLU A 46 9.97 1.40 -5.85
N PRO A 47 10.29 1.41 -7.18
CA PRO A 47 9.79 2.44 -8.11
C PRO A 47 8.27 2.50 -8.22
N MET A 48 7.58 1.35 -8.20
CA MET A 48 6.14 1.29 -8.48
C MET A 48 5.29 2.02 -7.42
N PRO A 49 5.47 1.80 -6.11
CA PRO A 49 4.67 2.52 -5.11
C PRO A 49 5.19 3.93 -4.78
N ALA A 50 6.41 4.30 -5.21
CA ALA A 50 7.02 5.58 -4.88
C ALA A 50 6.15 6.82 -5.17
N PRO A 51 5.40 6.90 -6.29
CA PRO A 51 4.54 8.05 -6.56
C PRO A 51 3.47 8.27 -5.49
N LEU A 52 3.00 7.23 -4.81
CA LEU A 52 2.01 7.39 -3.73
C LEU A 52 2.57 8.16 -2.53
N LEU A 53 3.88 8.07 -2.31
CA LEU A 53 4.58 8.74 -1.19
C LEU A 53 5.02 10.17 -1.54
N ALA A 54 4.96 10.55 -2.80
CA ALA A 54 5.37 11.89 -3.23
C ALA A 54 4.43 12.95 -2.66
N GLY A 55 5.00 13.96 -1.98
CA GLY A 55 4.24 15.03 -1.34
C GLY A 55 3.48 14.62 -0.06
N HIS A 56 3.74 13.42 0.47
CA HIS A 56 3.11 12.99 1.71
C HIS A 56 3.59 13.85 2.90
N PRO A 57 2.67 14.43 3.74
CA PRO A 57 3.02 15.44 4.74
C PRO A 57 4.01 14.95 5.81
N SER A 58 4.03 13.65 6.06
CA SER A 58 4.92 13.05 7.07
C SER A 58 6.25 12.51 6.50
N ILE A 59 6.54 12.72 5.20
CA ILE A 59 7.74 12.16 4.56
C ILE A 59 8.55 13.30 3.95
N ASP A 60 9.75 13.53 4.48
CA ASP A 60 10.63 14.60 4.01
C ASP A 60 11.41 14.20 2.74
N ARG A 61 11.68 12.90 2.56
CA ARG A 61 12.43 12.41 1.41
C ARG A 61 12.04 11.00 1.01
N VAL A 62 11.76 10.79 -0.27
CA VAL A 62 11.58 9.47 -0.88
C VAL A 62 12.84 9.11 -1.66
N VAL A 63 13.42 7.94 -1.36
CA VAL A 63 14.58 7.37 -2.05
C VAL A 63 14.13 6.13 -2.81
N VAL A 64 14.23 6.16 -4.13
CA VAL A 64 13.78 5.08 -5.00
C VAL A 64 14.90 4.08 -5.25
N TYR A 65 14.79 2.87 -4.70
CA TYR A 65 15.76 1.80 -4.93
C TYR A 65 15.37 0.92 -6.10
N ARG A 66 16.13 1.03 -7.19
CA ARG A 66 15.98 0.22 -8.41
C ARG A 66 16.87 -1.02 -8.35
N LYS A 67 16.42 -2.05 -7.62
CA LYS A 67 17.20 -3.29 -7.42
C LYS A 67 17.60 -4.01 -8.74
N ARG A 68 16.79 -3.83 -9.80
CA ARG A 68 17.07 -4.42 -11.12
C ARG A 68 18.29 -3.82 -11.81
N ASP A 69 18.74 -2.64 -11.38
CA ASP A 69 19.95 -1.99 -11.91
C ASP A 69 21.26 -2.60 -11.33
N GLY A 70 21.16 -3.67 -10.53
CA GLY A 70 22.30 -4.37 -9.95
C GLY A 70 23.22 -3.44 -9.14
N LEU A 71 24.53 -3.53 -9.34
CA LEU A 71 25.53 -2.71 -8.63
C LEU A 71 25.34 -1.20 -8.87
N ARG A 72 24.88 -0.81 -10.06
CA ARG A 72 24.58 0.60 -10.36
C ARG A 72 23.41 1.12 -9.49
N GLY A 73 22.40 0.28 -9.27
CA GLY A 73 21.30 0.56 -8.37
C GLY A 73 21.76 0.73 -6.92
N VAL A 74 22.67 -0.12 -6.46
CA VAL A 74 23.28 -0.02 -5.12
C VAL A 74 24.12 1.25 -4.97
N ALA A 75 24.95 1.59 -5.98
CA ALA A 75 25.76 2.80 -5.96
C ALA A 75 24.90 4.09 -5.95
N ARG A 76 23.80 4.09 -6.72
CA ARG A 76 22.83 5.20 -6.71
C ARG A 76 22.17 5.32 -5.33
N LEU A 77 21.68 4.20 -4.77
CA LEU A 77 21.09 4.17 -3.43
C LEU A 77 22.05 4.72 -2.38
N ALA A 78 23.32 4.31 -2.40
CA ALA A 78 24.34 4.80 -1.46
C ALA A 78 24.52 6.32 -1.56
N ARG A 79 24.56 6.87 -2.78
CA ARG A 79 24.64 8.32 -3.03
C ARG A 79 23.40 9.05 -2.53
N ASP A 80 22.20 8.52 -2.82
CA ASP A 80 20.93 9.14 -2.46
C ASP A 80 20.73 9.16 -0.94
N LEU A 81 21.13 8.08 -0.24
CA LEU A 81 21.14 8.02 1.22
C LEU A 81 22.20 8.93 1.84
N ALA A 82 23.41 9.01 1.26
CA ALA A 82 24.41 9.96 1.72
C ALA A 82 23.92 11.41 1.60
N GLY A 83 23.20 11.73 0.51
CA GLY A 83 22.58 13.04 0.30
C GLY A 83 21.38 13.32 1.22
N ALA A 84 20.88 12.34 1.95
CA ALA A 84 19.85 12.54 2.99
C ALA A 84 20.44 13.09 4.29
N GLY A 85 21.77 13.06 4.45
CA GLY A 85 22.47 13.45 5.67
C GLY A 85 22.59 12.29 6.68
N ARG A 86 23.00 12.62 7.91
CA ARG A 86 23.14 11.59 8.96
C ARG A 86 21.79 11.05 9.38
N ILE A 87 21.64 9.73 9.30
CA ILE A 87 20.47 8.98 9.76
C ILE A 87 20.81 8.40 11.15
N ASP A 88 19.92 8.61 12.12
CA ASP A 88 20.11 8.15 13.50
C ASP A 88 19.55 6.74 13.70
N LEU A 89 18.36 6.48 13.12
CA LEU A 89 17.62 5.25 13.26
C LEU A 89 17.13 4.76 11.89
N THR A 90 17.29 3.47 11.60
CA THR A 90 16.67 2.81 10.45
C THR A 90 15.68 1.77 10.93
N LEU A 91 14.45 1.84 10.41
CA LEU A 91 13.40 0.85 10.60
C LEU A 91 13.32 -0.02 9.35
N ASN A 92 13.74 -1.28 9.46
CA ASN A 92 13.63 -2.24 8.36
C ASN A 92 12.32 -3.04 8.48
N LEU A 93 11.30 -2.61 7.75
CA LEU A 93 9.98 -3.23 7.73
C LEU A 93 9.89 -4.46 6.80
N ASN A 94 11.01 -4.90 6.21
CA ASN A 94 11.04 -6.06 5.35
C ASN A 94 11.46 -7.32 6.11
N VAL A 95 10.95 -8.44 5.63
CA VAL A 95 11.28 -9.78 6.13
C VAL A 95 12.17 -10.58 5.18
N TYR A 96 12.61 -10.00 4.04
CA TYR A 96 13.43 -10.65 3.00
C TYR A 96 14.71 -9.88 2.71
N THR A 97 15.74 -10.56 2.16
CA THR A 97 17.10 -10.06 1.91
C THR A 97 17.21 -8.83 1.03
N LYS A 98 16.19 -8.53 0.21
CA LYS A 98 16.20 -7.35 -0.68
C LYS A 98 16.42 -6.03 0.05
N SER A 99 16.15 -5.96 1.36
CA SER A 99 16.32 -4.76 2.19
C SER A 99 17.68 -4.67 2.89
N VAL A 100 18.54 -5.67 2.76
CA VAL A 100 19.86 -5.68 3.42
C VAL A 100 20.70 -4.47 3.00
N TRP A 101 20.85 -4.24 1.70
CA TRP A 101 21.65 -3.11 1.21
C TRP A 101 21.08 -1.75 1.66
N PRO A 102 19.80 -1.43 1.50
CA PRO A 102 19.26 -0.17 2.01
C PRO A 102 19.48 0.00 3.52
N THR A 103 19.29 -1.06 4.30
CA THR A 103 19.46 -1.02 5.75
C THR A 103 20.91 -0.72 6.14
N LEU A 104 21.88 -1.38 5.51
CA LEU A 104 23.30 -1.17 5.81
C LEU A 104 23.81 0.18 5.25
N LEU A 105 23.40 0.55 4.04
CA LEU A 105 23.82 1.80 3.38
C LEU A 105 23.20 3.05 4.02
N SER A 106 22.15 2.91 4.83
CA SER A 106 21.66 4.01 5.67
C SER A 106 22.70 4.51 6.67
N ARG A 107 23.69 3.66 7.02
CA ARG A 107 24.74 3.93 8.02
C ARG A 107 24.22 4.40 9.36
N ALA A 108 22.93 4.15 9.65
CA ALA A 108 22.35 4.48 10.93
C ALA A 108 23.03 3.68 12.06
N ARG A 109 23.25 4.36 13.20
CA ARG A 109 23.80 3.71 14.40
C ARG A 109 22.84 2.64 14.94
N HIS A 110 21.54 2.94 14.91
CA HIS A 110 20.49 2.03 15.34
C HIS A 110 19.71 1.54 14.12
N ARG A 111 19.65 0.24 13.93
CA ARG A 111 18.91 -0.42 12.87
C ARG A 111 17.99 -1.46 13.47
N LEU A 112 16.71 -1.16 13.53
CA LEU A 112 15.68 -2.01 14.10
C LEU A 112 15.01 -2.82 12.99
N GLY A 113 14.85 -4.11 13.19
CA GLY A 113 14.17 -5.02 12.27
C GLY A 113 13.31 -6.02 13.02
N PHE A 114 12.61 -6.87 12.28
CA PHE A 114 11.87 -7.99 12.87
C PHE A 114 12.81 -8.99 13.57
N ASP A 115 12.26 -9.73 14.51
CA ASP A 115 12.92 -10.85 15.14
C ASP A 115 13.29 -11.94 14.13
N ARG A 116 14.19 -12.85 14.55
CA ARG A 116 14.71 -13.94 13.70
C ARG A 116 13.58 -14.87 13.20
N GLY A 117 12.55 -15.12 14.03
CA GLY A 117 11.47 -16.04 13.68
C GLY A 117 10.54 -15.55 12.58
N ARG A 118 10.40 -14.21 12.45
CA ARG A 118 9.61 -13.57 11.38
C ARG A 118 10.44 -13.15 10.18
N SER A 119 11.77 -13.21 10.24
CA SER A 119 12.71 -12.84 9.20
C SER A 119 13.14 -14.05 8.37
N PHE A 120 13.28 -13.85 7.06
CA PHE A 120 13.74 -14.89 6.12
C PHE A 120 15.12 -14.57 5.57
N GLU A 121 15.80 -15.59 5.02
CA GLU A 121 17.02 -15.44 4.23
C GLU A 121 18.14 -14.66 4.96
N GLY A 122 18.14 -14.62 6.29
CA GLY A 122 19.15 -13.94 7.08
C GLY A 122 19.06 -12.41 7.12
N VAL A 123 17.95 -11.79 6.67
CA VAL A 123 17.78 -10.33 6.66
C VAL A 123 17.93 -9.69 8.04
N TRP A 124 17.63 -10.44 9.11
CA TRP A 124 17.79 -9.99 10.49
C TRP A 124 19.25 -9.58 10.83
N LEU A 125 20.25 -10.10 10.11
CA LEU A 125 21.66 -9.73 10.29
C LEU A 125 21.96 -8.27 9.88
N ALA A 126 21.13 -7.65 9.08
CA ALA A 126 21.31 -6.24 8.69
C ALA A 126 20.89 -5.25 9.80
N ALA A 127 20.06 -5.70 10.74
CA ALA A 127 19.65 -4.95 11.92
C ALA A 127 20.57 -5.27 13.11
N ASN A 128 20.73 -4.31 14.04
CA ASN A 128 21.45 -4.51 15.30
C ASN A 128 20.53 -4.40 16.52
N HIS A 129 19.25 -4.13 16.28
CA HIS A 129 18.15 -4.23 17.24
C HIS A 129 16.99 -4.96 16.59
N HIS A 130 16.22 -5.69 17.39
CA HIS A 130 15.11 -6.50 16.88
C HIS A 130 13.87 -6.30 17.75
N LEU A 131 12.72 -6.40 17.11
CA LEU A 131 11.45 -6.49 17.82
C LEU A 131 11.40 -7.78 18.65
N ASP A 132 10.60 -7.79 19.69
CA ASP A 132 10.30 -8.98 20.45
C ASP A 132 9.64 -10.04 19.56
N ALA A 133 9.92 -11.31 19.84
CA ALA A 133 9.33 -12.40 19.09
C ALA A 133 7.81 -12.47 19.34
N ARG A 134 7.03 -12.38 18.28
CA ARG A 134 5.56 -12.45 18.31
C ARG A 134 5.05 -13.34 17.18
N PRO A 135 3.85 -13.92 17.31
CA PRO A 135 3.17 -14.56 16.18
C PRO A 135 2.98 -13.59 15.03
N ARG A 136 2.85 -14.11 13.80
CA ARG A 136 2.50 -13.29 12.64
C ARG A 136 1.07 -12.81 12.79
N ALA A 137 0.89 -11.51 12.64
CA ALA A 137 -0.38 -10.83 12.67
C ALA A 137 -0.68 -10.17 11.30
N HIS A 138 -1.70 -9.34 11.23
CA HIS A 138 -1.95 -8.50 10.07
C HIS A 138 -0.74 -7.59 9.78
N THR A 139 -0.41 -7.38 8.51
CA THR A 139 0.80 -6.63 8.09
C THR A 139 0.88 -5.24 8.72
N ALA A 140 -0.24 -4.51 8.81
CA ALA A 140 -0.26 -3.19 9.44
C ALA A 140 0.01 -3.27 10.95
N ASP A 141 -0.53 -4.27 11.65
CA ASP A 141 -0.26 -4.46 13.09
C ASP A 141 1.22 -4.77 13.32
N MET A 142 1.82 -5.63 12.47
CA MET A 142 3.26 -5.91 12.55
C MET A 142 4.13 -4.66 12.33
N PHE A 143 3.71 -3.72 11.47
CA PHE A 143 4.44 -2.47 11.29
C PHE A 143 4.26 -1.53 12.48
N LEU A 144 3.10 -1.53 13.13
CA LEU A 144 2.87 -0.74 14.33
C LEU A 144 3.62 -1.26 15.57
N GLU A 145 4.07 -2.51 15.58
CA GLU A 145 4.97 -3.01 16.62
C GLU A 145 6.28 -2.20 16.70
N PHE A 146 6.73 -1.61 15.58
CA PHE A 146 7.88 -0.70 15.57
C PHE A 146 7.60 0.56 16.38
N ALA A 147 6.40 1.13 16.25
CA ALA A 147 5.97 2.29 17.04
C ALA A 147 5.93 1.92 18.52
N GLU A 148 5.28 0.82 18.88
CA GLU A 148 5.20 0.30 20.25
C GLU A 148 6.60 0.08 20.85
N HIS A 149 7.50 -0.58 20.11
CA HIS A 149 8.88 -0.82 20.57
C HIS A 149 9.65 0.48 20.82
N LEU A 150 9.36 1.54 20.07
CA LEU A 150 9.95 2.86 20.25
C LEU A 150 9.33 3.65 21.40
N GLY A 151 8.19 3.21 21.95
CA GLY A 151 7.44 3.92 22.99
C GLY A 151 6.44 4.92 22.44
N LEU A 152 6.08 4.83 21.16
CA LEU A 152 5.07 5.68 20.52
C LEU A 152 3.67 5.13 20.75
N ALA A 153 2.74 6.01 21.09
CA ALA A 153 1.32 5.69 21.06
C ALA A 153 0.76 5.83 19.63
N VAL A 154 -0.03 4.87 19.19
CA VAL A 154 -0.75 4.94 17.91
C VAL A 154 -2.25 4.78 18.17
N PRO A 155 -2.91 5.83 18.64
CA PRO A 155 -4.31 5.73 19.07
C PRO A 155 -5.26 5.50 17.90
N SER A 156 -5.03 6.15 16.77
CA SER A 156 -5.84 6.00 15.57
C SER A 156 -4.94 5.95 14.33
N PRO A 157 -5.11 4.98 13.47
CA PRO A 157 -4.34 4.92 12.24
C PRO A 157 -4.84 5.97 11.24
N GLU A 158 -3.92 6.78 10.74
CA GLU A 158 -4.15 7.73 9.67
C GLU A 158 -3.19 7.45 8.53
N TRP A 159 -3.65 7.63 7.29
CA TRP A 159 -2.82 7.40 6.11
C TRP A 159 -2.36 8.69 5.43
N ARG A 160 -3.12 9.79 5.57
CA ARG A 160 -2.81 11.12 5.04
C ARG A 160 -2.44 11.10 3.55
N ILE A 161 -3.15 10.27 2.77
CA ILE A 161 -3.01 10.25 1.31
C ILE A 161 -3.82 11.42 0.77
N GLU A 162 -3.14 12.56 0.59
CA GLU A 162 -3.75 13.79 0.12
C GLU A 162 -3.59 13.94 -1.39
N LEU A 163 -4.61 14.51 -2.04
CA LEU A 163 -4.55 14.90 -3.43
C LEU A 163 -4.00 16.32 -3.56
N THR A 164 -3.15 16.53 -4.55
CA THR A 164 -2.75 17.88 -4.95
C THR A 164 -3.94 18.64 -5.56
N GLU A 165 -3.82 19.94 -5.70
CA GLU A 165 -4.87 20.76 -6.32
C GLU A 165 -5.14 20.37 -7.77
N GLU A 166 -4.08 20.02 -8.52
CA GLU A 166 -4.17 19.50 -9.88
C GLU A 166 -4.91 18.14 -9.91
N GLU A 167 -4.60 17.25 -9.00
CA GLU A 167 -5.28 15.95 -8.90
C GLU A 167 -6.75 16.10 -8.51
N ARG A 168 -7.09 17.05 -7.62
CA ARG A 168 -8.48 17.35 -7.28
C ARG A 168 -9.27 17.84 -8.49
N ARG A 169 -8.67 18.71 -9.31
CA ARG A 169 -9.29 19.17 -10.57
C ARG A 169 -9.48 18.01 -11.54
N ALA A 170 -8.44 17.21 -11.78
CA ALA A 170 -8.51 16.06 -12.66
C ALA A 170 -9.55 15.02 -12.19
N GLN A 171 -9.67 14.80 -10.87
CA GLN A 171 -10.71 13.97 -10.27
C GLN A 171 -12.10 14.55 -10.57
N ALA A 172 -12.32 15.85 -10.32
CA ALA A 172 -13.60 16.50 -10.56
C ALA A 172 -14.00 16.43 -12.03
N GLU A 173 -13.08 16.70 -12.96
CA GLU A 173 -13.30 16.58 -14.40
C GLU A 173 -13.65 15.15 -14.83
N PHE A 174 -12.97 14.14 -14.27
CA PHE A 174 -13.24 12.73 -14.56
C PHE A 174 -14.64 12.29 -14.11
N PHE A 175 -15.09 12.75 -12.94
CA PHE A 175 -16.38 12.36 -12.38
C PHE A 175 -17.55 13.22 -12.86
N ALA A 176 -17.31 14.44 -13.34
CA ALA A 176 -18.36 15.38 -13.80
C ALA A 176 -19.39 14.77 -14.78
N PRO A 177 -19.00 13.93 -15.79
CA PRO A 177 -19.97 13.32 -16.70
C PRO A 177 -20.91 12.31 -16.06
N PHE A 178 -20.66 11.88 -14.82
CA PHE A 178 -21.49 10.90 -14.13
C PHE A 178 -22.66 11.54 -13.37
N GLY A 179 -22.62 12.86 -13.16
CA GLY A 179 -23.64 13.60 -12.40
C GLY A 179 -23.75 13.09 -10.96
N ASP A 180 -24.98 12.99 -10.47
CA ASP A 180 -25.25 12.54 -9.10
C ASP A 180 -25.27 11.00 -8.93
N ARG A 181 -24.89 10.25 -9.95
CA ARG A 181 -24.85 8.78 -9.87
C ARG A 181 -23.71 8.33 -8.98
N ARG A 182 -23.99 7.40 -8.08
CA ARG A 182 -22.97 6.68 -7.32
C ARG A 182 -22.03 5.95 -8.28
N VAL A 183 -20.76 5.92 -7.93
CA VAL A 183 -19.71 5.28 -8.74
C VAL A 183 -19.17 4.05 -8.04
N ALA A 184 -19.16 2.92 -8.76
CA ALA A 184 -18.49 1.69 -8.34
C ALA A 184 -17.26 1.46 -9.21
N THR A 185 -16.08 1.40 -8.57
CA THR A 185 -14.83 1.10 -9.26
C THR A 185 -14.45 -0.36 -9.08
N ILE A 186 -14.30 -1.08 -10.19
CA ILE A 186 -13.80 -2.45 -10.24
C ILE A 186 -12.33 -2.42 -10.64
N VAL A 187 -11.46 -3.03 -9.82
CA VAL A 187 -10.06 -3.30 -10.16
C VAL A 187 -9.92 -4.81 -10.36
N PRO A 188 -10.05 -5.33 -11.59
CA PRO A 188 -10.34 -6.74 -11.82
C PRO A 188 -9.13 -7.67 -11.71
N ALA A 189 -7.91 -7.12 -11.63
CA ALA A 189 -6.67 -7.88 -11.64
C ALA A 189 -5.73 -7.52 -10.49
N SER A 190 -4.80 -8.42 -10.21
CA SER A 190 -3.75 -8.25 -9.20
C SER A 190 -2.37 -8.50 -9.80
N ALA A 191 -1.30 -8.38 -9.00
CA ALA A 191 0.06 -8.74 -9.43
C ALA A 191 0.21 -10.26 -9.72
N SER A 192 -0.67 -11.10 -9.16
CA SER A 192 -0.62 -12.57 -9.32
C SER A 192 -1.85 -13.09 -10.07
N PRO A 193 -1.66 -13.80 -11.20
CA PRO A 193 -2.77 -14.41 -11.92
C PRO A 193 -3.63 -15.37 -11.08
N LYS A 194 -3.06 -15.94 -10.02
CA LYS A 194 -3.77 -16.85 -9.10
C LYS A 194 -4.90 -16.19 -8.31
N LYS A 195 -4.91 -14.86 -8.24
CA LYS A 195 -5.93 -14.08 -7.56
C LYS A 195 -6.98 -13.51 -8.52
N ASP A 196 -6.80 -13.68 -9.82
CA ASP A 196 -7.72 -13.14 -10.82
C ASP A 196 -9.05 -13.90 -10.82
N TRP A 197 -10.12 -13.16 -11.00
CA TRP A 197 -11.45 -13.72 -11.17
C TRP A 197 -11.88 -13.63 -12.64
N PRO A 198 -12.68 -14.59 -13.17
CA PRO A 198 -13.06 -14.62 -14.59
C PRO A 198 -13.74 -13.32 -15.06
N ALA A 199 -13.36 -12.85 -16.25
CA ALA A 199 -13.86 -11.61 -16.83
C ALA A 199 -15.40 -11.61 -17.00
N GLU A 200 -15.98 -12.76 -17.39
CA GLU A 200 -17.42 -12.92 -17.55
C GLU A 200 -18.18 -12.77 -16.21
N ARG A 201 -17.54 -13.13 -15.10
CA ARG A 201 -18.13 -12.94 -13.76
C ARG A 201 -18.06 -11.48 -13.34
N TRP A 202 -16.93 -10.80 -13.63
CA TRP A 202 -16.81 -9.35 -13.44
C TRP A 202 -17.82 -8.59 -14.29
N ALA A 203 -18.06 -9.00 -15.55
CA ALA A 203 -19.07 -8.40 -16.43
C ALA A 203 -20.48 -8.48 -15.81
N ARG A 204 -20.86 -9.66 -15.28
CA ARG A 204 -22.16 -9.83 -14.59
C ARG A 204 -22.27 -8.95 -13.35
N VAL A 205 -21.18 -8.79 -12.58
CA VAL A 205 -21.16 -7.88 -11.43
C VAL A 205 -21.32 -6.43 -11.88
N ALA A 206 -20.62 -6.03 -12.96
CA ALA A 206 -20.77 -4.69 -13.53
C ALA A 206 -22.20 -4.41 -14.00
N ASP A 207 -22.86 -5.38 -14.62
CA ASP A 207 -24.24 -5.28 -15.06
C ASP A 207 -25.21 -5.15 -13.88
N ALA A 208 -25.06 -5.98 -12.85
CA ALA A 208 -25.87 -5.89 -11.63
C ALA A 208 -25.68 -4.53 -10.92
N LEU A 209 -24.43 -4.07 -10.75
CA LEU A 209 -24.14 -2.75 -10.18
C LEU A 209 -24.84 -1.62 -10.94
N ALA A 210 -24.85 -1.69 -12.27
CA ALA A 210 -25.45 -0.63 -13.08
C ALA A 210 -26.98 -0.73 -13.14
N HIS A 211 -27.55 -1.93 -13.36
CA HIS A 211 -28.97 -2.10 -13.64
C HIS A 211 -29.80 -2.26 -12.37
N ASP A 212 -29.29 -2.99 -11.38
CA ASP A 212 -30.04 -3.29 -10.16
C ASP A 212 -29.79 -2.24 -9.05
N PHE A 213 -28.58 -1.67 -9.01
CA PHE A 213 -28.17 -0.73 -7.96
C PHE A 213 -27.93 0.71 -8.44
N GLY A 214 -27.99 0.98 -9.74
CA GLY A 214 -27.92 2.33 -10.32
C GLY A 214 -26.52 2.96 -10.30
N PHE A 215 -25.45 2.18 -10.11
CA PHE A 215 -24.09 2.70 -10.15
C PHE A 215 -23.60 3.03 -11.56
N ARG A 216 -22.75 4.03 -11.68
CA ARG A 216 -21.85 4.15 -12.80
C ARG A 216 -20.63 3.29 -12.55
N VAL A 217 -20.36 2.31 -13.40
CA VAL A 217 -19.24 1.38 -13.23
C VAL A 217 -17.99 1.89 -13.93
N VAL A 218 -16.86 1.91 -13.24
CA VAL A 218 -15.54 2.28 -13.72
C VAL A 218 -14.62 1.05 -13.61
N LEU A 219 -13.85 0.74 -14.66
CA LEU A 219 -12.76 -0.24 -14.60
C LEU A 219 -11.45 0.50 -14.45
N ALA A 220 -10.77 0.28 -13.33
CA ALA A 220 -9.47 0.86 -13.03
C ALA A 220 -8.39 -0.23 -12.86
N GLY A 221 -7.13 0.15 -12.93
CA GLY A 221 -6.00 -0.77 -12.79
C GLY A 221 -4.74 -0.26 -13.47
N GLY A 222 -3.72 -1.09 -13.58
CA GLY A 222 -2.44 -0.77 -14.19
C GLY A 222 -2.42 -0.90 -15.72
N PRO A 223 -1.28 -0.54 -16.35
CA PRO A 223 -1.10 -0.58 -17.79
C PRO A 223 -0.69 -1.97 -18.34
N GLY A 224 -0.57 -2.98 -17.47
CA GLY A 224 -0.08 -4.31 -17.84
C GLY A 224 -0.97 -4.99 -18.88
N GLU A 225 -0.38 -5.70 -19.85
CA GLU A 225 -1.12 -6.36 -20.92
C GLU A 225 -2.22 -7.31 -20.41
N ARG A 226 -1.92 -8.05 -19.32
CA ARG A 226 -2.90 -8.95 -18.70
C ARG A 226 -4.08 -8.17 -18.11
N GLU A 227 -3.82 -7.08 -17.40
CA GLU A 227 -4.86 -6.23 -16.82
C GLU A 227 -5.73 -5.62 -17.91
N GLN A 228 -5.10 -5.10 -18.96
CA GLN A 228 -5.82 -4.53 -20.11
C GLN A 228 -6.64 -5.58 -20.87
N ARG A 229 -6.14 -6.81 -21.01
CA ARG A 229 -6.90 -7.90 -21.64
C ARG A 229 -8.14 -8.23 -20.81
N ILE A 230 -8.00 -8.47 -19.51
CA ILE A 230 -9.12 -8.74 -18.61
C ILE A 230 -10.16 -7.62 -18.71
N ALA A 231 -9.73 -6.35 -18.68
CA ALA A 231 -10.64 -5.22 -18.78
C ALA A 231 -11.35 -5.15 -20.12
N ARG A 232 -10.67 -5.44 -21.25
CA ARG A 232 -11.32 -5.55 -22.57
C ARG A 232 -12.37 -6.65 -22.61
N ASP A 233 -12.06 -7.82 -22.05
CA ASP A 233 -12.98 -8.96 -22.00
C ASP A 233 -14.23 -8.61 -21.16
N ILE A 234 -14.04 -7.88 -20.03
CA ILE A 234 -15.16 -7.37 -19.23
C ILE A 234 -16.03 -6.40 -20.04
N VAL A 235 -15.41 -5.39 -20.69
CA VAL A 235 -16.17 -4.40 -21.49
C VAL A 235 -16.91 -5.06 -22.65
N ALA A 236 -16.33 -6.08 -23.27
CA ALA A 236 -16.97 -6.83 -24.35
C ALA A 236 -18.19 -7.63 -23.88
N ALA A 237 -18.10 -8.24 -22.69
CA ALA A 237 -19.14 -9.08 -22.13
C ALA A 237 -20.25 -8.32 -21.39
N ALA A 238 -19.92 -7.16 -20.78
CA ALA A 238 -20.86 -6.38 -19.98
C ALA A 238 -21.82 -5.55 -20.84
N SER A 239 -23.11 -5.61 -20.53
CA SER A 239 -24.14 -4.74 -21.14
C SER A 239 -24.09 -3.30 -20.60
N ALA A 240 -23.66 -3.11 -19.37
CA ALA A 240 -23.55 -1.83 -18.67
C ALA A 240 -22.50 -0.88 -19.27
N LYS A 241 -21.62 -1.36 -20.16
CA LYS A 241 -20.52 -0.58 -20.76
C LYS A 241 -19.72 0.20 -19.73
N PRO A 242 -18.93 -0.47 -18.89
CA PRO A 242 -18.11 0.18 -17.88
C PRO A 242 -17.15 1.20 -18.48
N VAL A 243 -16.88 2.29 -17.76
CA VAL A 243 -15.93 3.32 -18.17
C VAL A 243 -14.50 2.80 -18.05
N TRP A 244 -13.72 2.91 -19.12
CA TRP A 244 -12.33 2.54 -19.15
C TRP A 244 -11.47 3.58 -18.44
N ALA A 245 -10.79 3.21 -17.35
CA ALA A 245 -9.93 4.09 -16.57
C ALA A 245 -8.58 3.46 -16.19
N LEU A 246 -8.19 2.35 -16.85
CA LEU A 246 -6.86 1.77 -16.66
C LEU A 246 -5.77 2.75 -17.10
N GLY A 247 -4.64 2.75 -16.41
CA GLY A 247 -3.53 3.65 -16.71
C GLY A 247 -2.28 3.34 -15.88
N ASP A 248 -1.23 4.11 -16.08
CA ASP A 248 0.10 3.91 -15.51
C ASP A 248 0.37 4.71 -14.22
N SER A 249 -0.58 5.55 -13.80
CA SER A 249 -0.42 6.41 -12.64
C SER A 249 -1.10 5.83 -11.39
N ILE A 250 -0.30 5.50 -10.38
CA ILE A 250 -0.79 5.11 -9.05
C ILE A 250 -1.56 6.26 -8.38
N ARG A 251 -1.14 7.51 -8.60
CA ARG A 251 -1.85 8.68 -8.07
C ARG A 251 -3.23 8.81 -8.69
N ARG A 252 -3.32 8.61 -10.03
CA ARG A 252 -4.60 8.59 -10.74
C ARG A 252 -5.51 7.48 -10.21
N LEU A 253 -4.99 6.27 -10.00
CA LEU A 253 -5.74 5.18 -9.40
C LEU A 253 -6.24 5.55 -7.99
N ALA A 254 -5.39 6.16 -7.16
CA ALA A 254 -5.77 6.59 -5.81
C ALA A 254 -6.91 7.62 -5.83
N TRP A 255 -6.87 8.63 -6.69
CA TRP A 255 -7.96 9.61 -6.73
C TRP A 255 -9.23 9.06 -7.41
N ILE A 256 -9.15 8.09 -8.35
CA ILE A 256 -10.33 7.37 -8.84
C ILE A 256 -11.00 6.62 -7.68
N ILE A 257 -10.22 5.87 -6.91
CA ILE A 257 -10.71 5.15 -5.72
C ILE A 257 -11.34 6.14 -4.73
N GLY A 258 -10.66 7.24 -4.42
CA GLY A 258 -11.14 8.25 -3.46
C GLY A 258 -12.42 8.98 -3.88
N GLY A 259 -12.72 9.04 -5.16
CA GLY A 259 -13.98 9.61 -5.70
C GLY A 259 -15.08 8.57 -5.94
N SER A 260 -14.86 7.31 -5.56
CA SER A 260 -15.83 6.22 -5.73
C SER A 260 -16.64 5.99 -4.45
N ASP A 261 -17.88 5.56 -4.58
CA ASP A 261 -18.74 5.17 -3.46
C ASP A 261 -18.56 3.69 -3.07
N LEU A 262 -17.99 2.89 -3.96
CA LEU A 262 -17.73 1.48 -3.76
C LEU A 262 -16.54 1.02 -4.59
N VAL A 263 -15.68 0.19 -4.01
CA VAL A 263 -14.57 -0.48 -4.72
C VAL A 263 -14.76 -1.98 -4.66
N LEU A 264 -14.50 -2.68 -5.78
CA LEU A 264 -14.47 -4.13 -5.84
C LEU A 264 -13.12 -4.58 -6.41
N ALA A 265 -12.44 -5.47 -5.71
CA ALA A 265 -11.15 -5.98 -6.18
C ALA A 265 -10.79 -7.34 -5.55
N PRO A 266 -9.95 -8.17 -6.19
CA PRO A 266 -9.24 -9.24 -5.49
C PRO A 266 -8.21 -8.64 -4.52
N ASP A 267 -7.55 -9.49 -3.73
CA ASP A 267 -6.43 -9.05 -2.87
C ASP A 267 -5.31 -8.42 -3.70
N THR A 268 -5.27 -7.09 -3.68
CA THR A 268 -4.33 -6.24 -4.45
C THR A 268 -4.14 -4.88 -3.79
N GLY A 269 -3.08 -4.15 -4.19
CA GLY A 269 -2.76 -2.83 -3.62
C GLY A 269 -3.93 -1.83 -3.53
N PRO A 270 -4.78 -1.68 -4.55
CA PRO A 270 -5.99 -0.85 -4.54
C PRO A 270 -6.95 -1.09 -3.38
N VAL A 271 -7.06 -2.31 -2.86
CA VAL A 271 -7.86 -2.63 -1.66
C VAL A 271 -7.39 -1.82 -0.45
N HIS A 272 -6.08 -1.69 -0.29
CA HIS A 272 -5.48 -0.96 0.83
C HIS A 272 -5.57 0.55 0.64
N ILE A 273 -5.53 1.04 -0.62
CA ILE A 273 -5.82 2.45 -0.93
C ILE A 273 -7.27 2.78 -0.58
N ALA A 274 -8.23 1.95 -0.98
CA ALA A 274 -9.64 2.14 -0.65
C ALA A 274 -9.85 2.19 0.87
N ARG A 275 -9.20 1.25 1.62
CA ARG A 275 -9.22 1.28 3.08
C ARG A 275 -8.61 2.55 3.67
N ALA A 276 -7.50 3.03 3.12
CA ALA A 276 -6.80 4.23 3.58
C ALA A 276 -7.61 5.51 3.35
N LEU A 277 -8.40 5.55 2.28
CA LEU A 277 -9.29 6.66 1.92
C LEU A 277 -10.71 6.49 2.49
N ASP A 278 -10.94 5.46 3.30
CA ASP A 278 -12.21 5.12 3.92
C ASP A 278 -13.37 4.91 2.91
N VAL A 279 -13.05 4.40 1.73
CA VAL A 279 -14.03 4.03 0.71
C VAL A 279 -14.50 2.59 0.95
N PRO A 280 -15.81 2.33 1.02
CA PRO A 280 -16.36 0.98 1.13
C PRO A 280 -15.83 0.06 0.05
N LEU A 281 -15.45 -1.17 0.42
CA LEU A 281 -14.86 -2.09 -0.53
C LEU A 281 -15.31 -3.54 -0.33
N ILE A 282 -15.56 -4.21 -1.45
CA ILE A 282 -15.80 -5.65 -1.51
C ILE A 282 -14.50 -6.33 -1.97
N GLY A 283 -13.86 -7.05 -1.05
CA GLY A 283 -12.62 -7.78 -1.31
C GLY A 283 -12.87 -9.24 -1.64
N LEU A 284 -12.24 -9.78 -2.72
CA LEU A 284 -12.34 -11.19 -3.09
C LEU A 284 -11.08 -11.93 -2.64
N TYR A 285 -11.22 -12.88 -1.72
CA TYR A 285 -10.13 -13.66 -1.14
C TYR A 285 -10.34 -15.16 -1.38
N GLY A 286 -9.69 -15.67 -2.42
CA GLY A 286 -9.69 -17.11 -2.76
C GLY A 286 -8.30 -17.74 -2.71
N HIS A 287 -7.25 -16.92 -2.55
CA HIS A 287 -5.85 -17.39 -2.58
C HIS A 287 -5.01 -16.88 -1.39
N THR A 288 -5.49 -15.90 -0.68
CA THR A 288 -4.80 -15.25 0.45
C THR A 288 -5.74 -15.11 1.63
N ASN A 289 -5.20 -15.23 2.83
CA ASN A 289 -5.95 -15.08 4.07
C ASN A 289 -6.30 -13.60 4.31
N PRO A 290 -7.60 -13.20 4.27
CA PRO A 290 -8.02 -11.81 4.45
C PRO A 290 -7.68 -11.25 5.84
N TRP A 291 -7.63 -12.08 6.87
CA TRP A 291 -7.26 -11.66 8.23
C TRP A 291 -5.80 -11.19 8.32
N ARG A 292 -4.95 -11.65 7.39
CA ARG A 292 -3.53 -11.24 7.32
C ARG A 292 -3.29 -10.07 6.39
N VAL A 293 -4.01 -10.00 5.27
CA VAL A 293 -3.71 -9.08 4.17
C VAL A 293 -4.94 -8.33 3.65
N GLY A 294 -6.06 -8.40 4.33
CA GLY A 294 -7.29 -7.70 3.94
C GLY A 294 -7.30 -6.22 4.36
N PRO A 295 -8.44 -5.55 4.22
CA PRO A 295 -8.62 -4.18 4.70
C PRO A 295 -8.47 -4.11 6.22
N TRP A 296 -7.46 -3.42 6.69
CA TRP A 296 -7.13 -3.42 8.10
C TRP A 296 -8.23 -2.81 8.97
N ARG A 297 -8.77 -3.62 9.90
CA ARG A 297 -9.75 -3.26 10.93
C ARG A 297 -11.04 -2.63 10.41
N ARG A 298 -11.40 -2.86 9.14
CA ARG A 298 -12.63 -2.33 8.56
C ARG A 298 -13.13 -3.18 7.40
N TYR A 299 -14.43 -3.10 7.09
CA TYR A 299 -15.07 -3.77 5.95
C TYR A 299 -14.98 -5.30 5.98
N HIS A 300 -14.85 -5.91 7.16
CA HIS A 300 -14.75 -7.37 7.29
C HIS A 300 -16.04 -8.07 6.85
N ASP A 301 -17.19 -7.41 7.02
CA ASP A 301 -18.52 -7.85 6.59
C ASP A 301 -18.72 -7.81 5.07
N LEU A 302 -17.83 -7.11 4.35
CA LEU A 302 -17.84 -7.02 2.87
C LEU A 302 -16.82 -7.96 2.21
N TRP A 303 -16.15 -8.83 2.95
CA TRP A 303 -15.22 -9.79 2.35
C TRP A 303 -15.95 -10.99 1.77
N VAL A 304 -15.57 -11.37 0.56
CA VAL A 304 -15.91 -12.67 -0.02
C VAL A 304 -14.73 -13.59 0.25
N ASP A 305 -14.73 -14.22 1.44
CA ASP A 305 -13.68 -15.14 1.85
C ASP A 305 -14.00 -16.56 1.36
N ARG A 306 -13.09 -17.12 0.59
CA ARG A 306 -13.07 -18.51 0.11
C ARG A 306 -11.73 -19.17 0.38
N TYR A 307 -10.89 -18.54 1.17
CA TYR A 307 -9.58 -19.03 1.58
C TYR A 307 -9.61 -19.66 2.99
N THR A 308 -10.27 -18.98 3.91
CA THR A 308 -10.35 -19.43 5.31
C THR A 308 -11.39 -20.56 5.41
N ASP A 309 -11.01 -21.67 6.02
CA ASP A 309 -11.96 -22.76 6.30
C ASP A 309 -12.99 -22.27 7.34
N PRO A 310 -14.29 -22.55 7.19
CA PRO A 310 -15.32 -22.11 8.16
C PRO A 310 -15.08 -22.47 9.63
N GLY A 311 -14.13 -23.41 9.89
CA GLY A 311 -13.69 -23.78 11.23
C GLY A 311 -12.54 -22.97 11.81
N GLU A 312 -11.88 -22.08 11.02
CA GLU A 312 -10.71 -21.29 11.43
C GLU A 312 -10.99 -19.79 11.60
N ALA A 313 -12.22 -19.34 11.44
CA ALA A 313 -12.63 -17.93 11.52
C ALA A 313 -12.97 -17.49 12.95
#